data_f6b4eb9efba8821140e6df5d88201d3a
#
_entry.id   f6b4eb9efba8821140e6df5d88201d3a
#
_cell.length_a   1.000
_cell.length_b   1.000
_cell.length_c   1.000
_cell.angle_alpha   90.00
_cell.angle_beta   90.00
_cell.angle_gamma   90.00
#
_symmetry.space_group_name_H-M   'P 1'
#
loop_
_entity.id
_entity.type
_entity.pdbx_description
1 polymer ?
#
loop_
_entity_poly.entity_id
_entity_poly.type
_entity_poly.pdbx_seq_one_letter_code
_entity_poly.pdbx_strand_id
1 'polypeptide(L)'
;MCIRDSAGTTRFYEIDLLNQSLLLGYTWLGRYFQRTGINRHCKYLLLQFAFEQAGFHRVAFRADINNEKSIRAMESIGCKHEGILREHMLLANGMRRTSVLLSILANEWQESVKKQLINLLNAK
;
A
#
# COMPACT_ATOMS: atom_id res chain seq x y z
N MET A 1 1.75 -19.92 10.67
CA MET A 1 1.24 -18.82 11.50
C MET A 1 -0.18 -19.14 11.97
N CYS A 2 -0.46 -18.87 13.22
CA CYS A 2 -1.81 -19.09 13.76
C CYS A 2 -2.72 -17.94 13.36
N ILE A 3 -3.78 -18.24 12.61
CA ILE A 3 -4.66 -17.20 12.06
C ILE A 3 -5.35 -16.39 13.16
N ARG A 4 -5.73 -17.02 14.26
CA ARG A 4 -6.42 -16.30 15.34
C ARG A 4 -5.56 -15.23 16.01
N ASP A 5 -4.25 -15.36 15.91
CA ASP A 5 -3.33 -14.38 16.48
C ASP A 5 -2.93 -13.30 15.47
N SER A 6 -3.45 -13.38 14.25
CA SER A 6 -3.12 -12.43 13.20
C SER A 6 -4.10 -11.28 13.18
N ALA A 7 -3.59 -10.04 13.22
CA ALA A 7 -4.39 -8.84 13.00
C ALA A 7 -4.74 -8.67 11.53
N GLY A 8 -3.91 -9.20 10.64
CA GLY A 8 -4.11 -9.12 9.21
C GLY A 8 -2.86 -9.52 8.45
N THR A 9 -2.84 -9.21 7.17
CA THR A 9 -1.70 -9.51 6.31
C THR A 9 -1.52 -8.44 5.24
N THR A 10 -0.26 -8.26 4.81
CA THR A 10 0.08 -7.43 3.67
C THR A 10 1.42 -7.93 3.16
N ARG A 11 1.75 -7.65 1.90
CA ARG A 11 3.00 -8.15 1.35
C ARG A 11 3.50 -7.34 0.16
N PHE A 12 4.80 -7.46 -0.10
CA PHE A 12 5.41 -7.00 -1.33
C PHE A 12 5.20 -8.03 -2.43
N TYR A 13 5.00 -7.57 -3.66
CA TYR A 13 4.88 -8.46 -4.80
C TYR A 13 5.34 -7.75 -6.07
N GLU A 14 5.47 -8.51 -7.16
CA GLU A 14 6.02 -8.03 -8.43
C GLU A 14 7.33 -7.27 -8.20
N ILE A 15 8.23 -7.89 -7.44
CA ILE A 15 9.51 -7.29 -7.08
C ILE A 15 10.42 -7.29 -8.31
N ASP A 16 10.89 -6.11 -8.70
CA ASP A 16 11.78 -5.92 -9.84
C ASP A 16 13.09 -5.33 -9.32
N LEU A 17 14.09 -6.18 -9.12
CA LEU A 17 15.37 -5.76 -8.57
C LEU A 17 16.16 -4.89 -9.53
N LEU A 18 16.02 -5.12 -10.83
CA LEU A 18 16.73 -4.33 -11.83
C LEU A 18 16.24 -2.88 -11.85
N ASN A 19 14.92 -2.69 -11.82
CA ASN A 19 14.33 -1.36 -11.83
C ASN A 19 14.12 -0.80 -10.42
N GLN A 20 14.45 -1.57 -9.40
CA GLN A 20 14.31 -1.18 -8.00
C GLN A 20 12.88 -0.74 -7.67
N SER A 21 11.91 -1.54 -8.09
CA SER A 21 10.51 -1.27 -7.87
C SER A 21 9.79 -2.51 -7.35
N LEU A 22 8.69 -2.28 -6.65
CA LEU A 22 7.83 -3.35 -6.18
C LEU A 22 6.43 -2.82 -5.94
N LEU A 23 5.48 -3.73 -5.79
CA LEU A 23 4.14 -3.39 -5.35
C LEU A 23 3.93 -3.85 -3.92
N LEU A 24 3.14 -3.10 -3.19
CA LEU A 24 2.73 -3.42 -1.83
C LEU A 24 1.23 -3.57 -1.82
N GLY A 25 0.75 -4.70 -1.34
CA GLY A 25 -0.68 -4.94 -1.38
C GLY A 25 -1.09 -6.25 -0.74
N TYR A 26 -2.19 -6.79 -1.26
CA TYR A 26 -2.82 -7.97 -0.67
C TYR A 26 -3.07 -7.77 0.82
N THR A 27 -3.53 -6.55 1.17
CA THR A 27 -3.75 -6.17 2.56
C THR A 27 -5.08 -6.71 3.05
N TRP A 28 -5.04 -7.37 4.18
CA TRP A 28 -6.23 -7.83 4.88
C TRP A 28 -6.06 -7.54 6.38
N LEU A 29 -7.10 -6.99 6.99
CA LEU A 29 -7.12 -6.75 8.42
C LEU A 29 -8.30 -7.47 9.05
N GLY A 30 -8.07 -8.13 10.18
CA GLY A 30 -9.12 -8.71 10.95
C GLY A 30 -10.12 -7.65 11.39
N ARG A 31 -11.38 -8.07 11.52
CA ARG A 31 -12.50 -7.17 11.80
C ARG A 31 -12.24 -6.25 13.00
N TYR A 32 -11.62 -6.77 14.06
CA TYR A 32 -11.39 -6.02 15.28
C TYR A 32 -10.20 -5.07 15.20
N PHE A 33 -9.42 -5.16 14.13
CA PHE A 33 -8.21 -4.34 13.97
C PHE A 33 -8.37 -3.25 12.92
N GLN A 34 -9.51 -3.22 12.24
CA GLN A 34 -9.79 -2.17 11.28
C GLN A 34 -10.00 -0.85 12.01
N ARG A 35 -9.50 0.26 11.43
CA ARG A 35 -9.61 1.61 11.99
C ARG A 35 -8.87 1.81 13.32
N THR A 36 -7.94 0.91 13.64
CA THR A 36 -7.15 1.04 14.89
C THR A 36 -5.80 1.74 14.67
N GLY A 37 -5.48 2.07 13.42
CA GLY A 37 -4.17 2.63 13.08
C GLY A 37 -3.13 1.58 12.73
N ILE A 38 -3.43 0.30 12.92
CA ILE A 38 -2.50 -0.79 12.62
C ILE A 38 -2.09 -0.78 11.15
N ASN A 39 -3.02 -0.53 10.23
CA ASN A 39 -2.71 -0.51 8.82
C ASN A 39 -1.71 0.59 8.48
N ARG A 40 -1.88 1.79 9.03
CA ARG A 40 -0.94 2.89 8.83
C ARG A 40 0.43 2.57 9.41
N HIS A 41 0.45 1.96 10.58
CA HIS A 41 1.70 1.55 11.23
C HIS A 41 2.44 0.51 10.41
N CYS A 42 1.73 -0.49 9.90
CA CYS A 42 2.30 -1.51 9.02
C CYS A 42 2.84 -0.89 7.73
N LYS A 43 2.10 0.04 7.12
CA LYS A 43 2.56 0.75 5.93
C LYS A 43 3.84 1.52 6.21
N TYR A 44 3.91 2.20 7.36
CA TYR A 44 5.10 2.92 7.76
C TYR A 44 6.32 1.99 7.82
N LEU A 45 6.18 0.86 8.50
CA LEU A 45 7.28 -0.09 8.67
C LEU A 45 7.73 -0.69 7.33
N LEU A 46 6.77 -1.06 6.49
CA LEU A 46 7.08 -1.66 5.19
C LEU A 46 7.70 -0.66 4.24
N LEU A 47 7.20 0.57 4.21
CA LEU A 47 7.77 1.61 3.37
C LEU A 47 9.17 2.01 3.87
N GLN A 48 9.35 2.10 5.18
CA GLN A 48 10.66 2.38 5.75
C GLN A 48 11.65 1.29 5.34
N PHE A 49 11.26 0.02 5.44
CA PHE A 49 12.11 -1.09 5.02
C PHE A 49 12.46 -0.98 3.53
N ALA A 50 11.45 -0.79 2.68
CA ALA A 50 11.65 -0.77 1.24
C ALA A 50 12.58 0.36 0.80
N PHE A 51 12.36 1.56 1.32
CA PHE A 51 13.13 2.73 0.88
C PHE A 51 14.46 2.89 1.60
N GLU A 52 14.50 2.62 2.91
CA GLU A 52 15.68 2.94 3.72
C GLU A 52 16.62 1.76 3.90
N GLN A 53 16.11 0.54 3.95
CA GLN A 53 16.95 -0.64 4.15
C GLN A 53 17.20 -1.41 2.85
N ALA A 54 16.16 -1.68 2.10
CA ALA A 54 16.29 -2.43 0.84
C ALA A 54 16.72 -1.56 -0.34
N GLY A 55 16.60 -0.24 -0.23
CA GLY A 55 17.08 0.70 -1.25
C GLY A 55 16.23 0.76 -2.51
N PHE A 56 14.96 0.39 -2.44
CA PHE A 56 14.09 0.49 -3.60
C PHE A 56 13.82 1.95 -3.95
N HIS A 57 13.63 2.18 -5.24
CA HIS A 57 13.38 3.53 -5.77
C HIS A 57 11.90 3.87 -5.81
N ARG A 58 11.05 2.87 -5.97
CA ARG A 58 9.63 3.05 -6.20
C ARG A 58 8.81 1.96 -5.53
N VAL A 59 7.76 2.35 -4.82
CA VAL A 59 6.76 1.43 -4.27
C VAL A 59 5.41 1.82 -4.84
N ALA A 60 4.73 0.89 -5.49
CA ALA A 60 3.44 1.14 -6.09
C ALA A 60 2.33 0.37 -5.36
N PHE A 61 1.12 0.84 -5.56
CA PHE A 61 -0.08 0.25 -4.96
C PHE A 61 -1.15 0.14 -6.03
N ARG A 62 -1.95 -0.91 -5.96
CA ARG A 62 -3.12 -1.06 -6.81
C ARG A 62 -4.36 -1.21 -5.95
N ALA A 63 -5.44 -0.55 -6.33
CA ALA A 63 -6.72 -0.70 -5.68
C ALA A 63 -7.83 -0.82 -6.72
N ASP A 64 -8.85 -1.62 -6.42
CA ASP A 64 -10.03 -1.67 -7.27
C ASP A 64 -10.62 -0.27 -7.37
N ILE A 65 -10.98 0.15 -8.60
CA ILE A 65 -11.52 1.49 -8.82
C ILE A 65 -12.79 1.74 -7.98
N ASN A 66 -13.50 0.69 -7.62
CA ASN A 66 -14.69 0.77 -6.78
C ASN A 66 -14.38 0.80 -5.28
N ASN A 67 -13.14 0.57 -4.90
CA ASN A 67 -12.73 0.57 -3.50
C ASN A 67 -12.25 1.96 -3.07
N GLU A 68 -13.18 2.90 -2.96
CA GLU A 68 -12.88 4.29 -2.62
C GLU A 68 -12.16 4.42 -1.28
N LYS A 69 -12.52 3.58 -0.32
CA LYS A 69 -11.92 3.62 1.02
C LYS A 69 -10.43 3.33 0.96
N SER A 70 -10.02 2.33 0.19
CA SER A 70 -8.62 1.98 0.02
C SER A 70 -7.85 3.09 -0.71
N ILE A 71 -8.46 3.63 -1.75
CA ILE A 71 -7.86 4.72 -2.54
C ILE A 71 -7.63 5.95 -1.66
N ARG A 72 -8.63 6.35 -0.87
CA ARG A 72 -8.48 7.49 0.04
C ARG A 72 -7.43 7.25 1.11
N ALA A 73 -7.33 6.01 1.61
CA ALA A 73 -6.33 5.68 2.60
C ALA A 73 -4.92 5.86 2.04
N MET A 74 -4.69 5.44 0.79
CA MET A 74 -3.40 5.62 0.14
C MET A 74 -3.11 7.08 -0.17
N GLU A 75 -4.10 7.83 -0.62
CA GLU A 75 -3.96 9.26 -0.86
C GLU A 75 -3.60 10.00 0.43
N SER A 76 -4.18 9.58 1.56
CA SER A 76 -3.96 10.25 2.84
C SER A 76 -2.53 10.12 3.34
N ILE A 77 -1.80 9.11 2.91
CA ILE A 77 -0.39 8.94 3.29
C ILE A 77 0.57 9.53 2.26
N GLY A 78 0.04 10.12 1.19
CA GLY A 78 0.87 10.83 0.22
C GLY A 78 1.10 10.10 -1.09
N CYS A 79 0.41 8.98 -1.35
CA CYS A 79 0.52 8.31 -2.64
C CYS A 79 -0.02 9.17 -3.77
N LYS A 80 0.66 9.14 -4.89
CA LYS A 80 0.24 9.87 -6.08
C LYS A 80 -0.38 8.94 -7.11
N HIS A 81 -1.44 9.39 -7.77
CA HIS A 81 -2.09 8.66 -8.84
C HIS A 81 -1.18 8.60 -10.07
N GLU A 82 -1.07 7.43 -10.68
CA GLU A 82 -0.32 7.25 -11.92
C GLU A 82 -1.20 6.90 -13.09
N GLY A 83 -2.35 6.28 -12.85
CA GLY A 83 -3.25 5.95 -13.92
C GLY A 83 -4.25 4.89 -13.54
N ILE A 84 -4.94 4.41 -14.55
CA ILE A 84 -5.99 3.40 -14.41
C ILE A 84 -5.65 2.23 -15.33
N LEU A 85 -5.64 1.02 -14.76
CA LEU A 85 -5.45 -0.21 -15.51
C LEU A 85 -6.83 -0.80 -15.77
N ARG A 86 -7.34 -0.56 -16.97
CA ARG A 86 -8.70 -0.97 -17.33
C ARG A 86 -8.78 -2.46 -17.56
N GLU A 87 -9.69 -3.13 -16.85
CA GLU A 87 -10.04 -4.55 -17.03
C GLU A 87 -8.82 -5.49 -17.08
N HIS A 88 -7.78 -5.17 -16.28
CA HIS A 88 -6.51 -5.89 -16.36
C HIS A 88 -6.48 -7.19 -15.58
N MET A 89 -7.45 -7.43 -14.69
CA MET A 89 -7.52 -8.66 -13.90
C MET A 89 -8.86 -9.36 -14.07
N LEU A 90 -8.81 -10.68 -14.21
CA LEU A 90 -10.00 -11.51 -14.23
C LEU A 90 -10.33 -11.91 -12.80
N LEU A 91 -11.56 -11.62 -12.39
CA LEU A 91 -12.06 -11.98 -11.07
C LEU A 91 -12.67 -13.39 -11.08
N ALA A 92 -12.81 -13.98 -9.88
CA ALA A 92 -13.36 -15.32 -9.73
C ALA A 92 -14.80 -15.46 -10.27
N ASN A 93 -15.56 -14.35 -10.27
CA ASN A 93 -16.93 -14.34 -10.78
C ASN A 93 -17.02 -14.17 -12.31
N GLY A 94 -15.90 -14.17 -13.00
CA GLY A 94 -15.85 -13.99 -14.45
C GLY A 94 -15.84 -12.57 -14.94
N MET A 95 -16.00 -11.60 -14.04
CA MET A 95 -15.92 -10.18 -14.37
C MET A 95 -14.46 -9.71 -14.36
N ARG A 96 -14.19 -8.58 -14.98
CA ARG A 96 -12.86 -8.02 -15.00
C ARG A 96 -12.75 -6.84 -14.06
N ARG A 97 -11.59 -6.71 -13.44
CA ARG A 97 -11.31 -5.63 -12.50
C ARG A 97 -10.53 -4.51 -13.17
N THR A 98 -10.98 -3.28 -12.96
CA THR A 98 -10.22 -2.08 -13.29
C THR A 98 -9.58 -1.55 -12.01
N SER A 99 -8.30 -1.24 -12.06
CA SER A 99 -7.55 -0.79 -10.88
C SER A 99 -7.00 0.60 -11.06
N VAL A 100 -6.94 1.34 -9.94
CA VAL A 100 -6.21 2.60 -9.85
C VAL A 100 -4.80 2.28 -9.42
N LEU A 101 -3.81 2.85 -10.11
CA LEU A 101 -2.39 2.68 -9.77
C LEU A 101 -1.90 3.94 -9.08
N LEU A 102 -1.32 3.76 -7.89
CA LEU A 102 -0.74 4.82 -7.09
C LEU A 102 0.69 4.45 -6.73
N SER A 103 1.51 5.44 -6.40
CA SER A 103 2.91 5.16 -6.06
C SER A 103 3.51 6.20 -5.14
N ILE A 104 4.63 5.80 -4.53
CA ILE A 104 5.52 6.67 -3.77
C ILE A 104 6.93 6.44 -4.30
N LEU A 105 7.66 7.51 -4.56
CA LEU A 105 9.07 7.42 -4.94
C LEU A 105 9.97 7.63 -3.73
N ALA A 106 11.21 7.14 -3.81
CA ALA A 106 12.16 7.24 -2.71
C ALA A 106 12.38 8.68 -2.25
N ASN A 107 12.51 9.62 -3.18
CA ASN A 107 12.70 11.02 -2.82
C ASN A 107 11.45 11.60 -2.14
N GLU A 108 10.26 11.19 -2.56
CA GLU A 108 9.01 11.62 -1.93
C GLU A 108 8.91 11.11 -0.50
N TRP A 109 9.37 9.88 -0.27
CA TRP A 109 9.41 9.31 1.08
C TRP A 109 10.28 10.16 2.00
N GLN A 110 11.48 10.51 1.57
CA GLN A 110 12.41 11.30 2.38
C GLN A 110 11.93 12.73 2.60
N GLU A 111 11.34 13.35 1.58
CA GLU A 111 10.96 14.75 1.64
C GLU A 111 9.67 15.01 2.42
N SER A 112 8.66 14.16 2.25
CA SER A 112 7.35 14.47 2.80
C SER A 112 6.56 13.28 3.34
N VAL A 113 6.54 12.16 2.63
CA VAL A 113 5.63 11.06 2.97
C VAL A 113 5.91 10.49 4.36
N LYS A 114 7.19 10.31 4.70
CA LYS A 114 7.57 9.77 6.00
C LYS A 114 7.05 10.67 7.13
N LYS A 115 7.25 11.98 7.01
CA LYS A 115 6.78 12.94 8.01
C LYS A 115 5.26 12.95 8.13
N GLN A 116 4.59 12.94 6.98
CA GLN A 116 3.13 12.94 6.93
C GLN A 116 2.57 11.68 7.61
N LEU A 117 3.15 10.53 7.34
CA LEU A 117 2.70 9.27 7.91
C LEU A 117 2.97 9.22 9.43
N ILE A 118 4.12 9.71 9.88
CA ILE A 118 4.42 9.82 11.30
C ILE A 118 3.39 10.71 11.98
N ASN A 119 3.04 11.85 11.39
CA ASN A 119 2.04 12.74 11.94
C ASN A 119 0.67 12.07 12.05
N LEU A 120 0.29 11.28 11.06
CA LEU A 120 -0.97 10.53 11.10
C LEU A 120 -0.96 9.47 12.20
N LEU A 121 0.18 8.83 12.46
CA LEU A 121 0.31 7.84 13.52
C LEU A 121 0.20 8.48 14.90
N ASN A 122 0.64 9.73 15.04
CA ASN A 122 0.62 10.45 16.30
C ASN A 122 -0.65 11.26 16.53
N ALA A 123 -1.53 11.33 15.55
CA ALA A 123 -2.70 12.22 15.59
C ALA A 123 -3.93 11.63 16.25
N LYS A 124 -3.80 10.54 16.91
CA LYS A 124 -4.97 9.88 17.54
C LYS A 124 -5.58 10.74 18.64
#